data_98a9628ffbf758132047c28b0c69a994
#
_entry.id   98a9628ffbf758132047c28b0c69a994
#
_cell.length_a   1.000
_cell.length_b   1.000
_cell.length_c   1.000
_cell.angle_alpha   90.00
_cell.angle_beta   90.00
_cell.angle_gamma   90.00
#
_symmetry.space_group_name_H-M   'P 1'
#
loop_
_entity.id
_entity.type
_entity.pdbx_description
1 polymer ?
#
loop_
_entity_poly.entity_id
_entity_poly.type
_entity_poly.pdbx_seq_one_letter_code
_entity_poly.pdbx_strand_id
1 'polypeptide(L)'
;MTQEFLDTNQYSEISIMHYEQIFGHNYISPGGKEVADEFISTLNLRPAMMVLDIGCGLGGPAFRMAQKHYVNVDGIDISANMIRIAIARLKEEGLESLVNLKLANCLELKDESIYELVHSRDAFLHVKNKDLLFEVILNAIKRIEQDKNST
;
A
#
# COMPACT_ATOMS: atom_id res chain seq x y z
N MET A 1 -0.10 18.78 -4.15
CA MET A 1 -0.84 18.79 -2.88
C MET A 1 0.15 18.51 -1.77
N THR A 2 0.16 19.33 -0.74
CA THR A 2 1.01 19.13 0.43
C THR A 2 0.36 18.15 1.40
N GLN A 3 1.15 17.49 2.24
CA GLN A 3 0.67 16.62 3.32
C GLN A 3 -0.31 17.36 4.24
N GLU A 4 0.03 18.59 4.67
CA GLU A 4 -0.81 19.41 5.52
C GLU A 4 -2.18 19.68 4.92
N PHE A 5 -2.24 19.99 3.63
CA PHE A 5 -3.50 20.20 2.91
C PHE A 5 -4.37 18.93 2.91
N LEU A 6 -3.78 17.77 2.66
CA LEU A 6 -4.48 16.50 2.64
C LEU A 6 -5.03 16.16 4.03
N ASP A 7 -4.21 16.27 5.08
CA ASP A 7 -4.61 15.93 6.43
C ASP A 7 -5.63 16.91 7.05
N THR A 8 -5.63 18.17 6.60
CA THR A 8 -6.58 19.18 7.07
C THR A 8 -7.94 19.11 6.35
N ASN A 9 -7.94 18.69 5.08
CA ASN A 9 -9.14 18.74 4.22
C ASN A 9 -9.63 17.33 3.87
N GLN A 10 -8.97 16.69 2.91
CA GLN A 10 -9.43 15.44 2.32
C GLN A 10 -9.30 14.25 3.27
N TYR A 11 -8.23 14.19 4.04
CA TYR A 11 -7.93 13.11 4.98
C TYR A 11 -7.89 13.59 6.42
N SER A 12 -8.77 14.54 6.78
CA SER A 12 -9.05 14.84 8.16
C SER A 12 -9.65 13.61 8.86
N GLU A 13 -9.50 13.50 10.17
CA GLU A 13 -10.04 12.35 10.93
C GLU A 13 -11.55 12.17 10.70
N ILE A 14 -12.30 13.25 10.62
CA ILE A 14 -13.76 13.22 10.36
C ILE A 14 -14.03 12.68 8.96
N SER A 15 -13.29 13.12 7.95
CA SER A 15 -13.44 12.63 6.57
C SER A 15 -13.10 11.14 6.47
N ILE A 16 -12.05 10.70 7.13
CA ILE A 16 -11.66 9.29 7.20
C ILE A 16 -12.78 8.44 7.83
N MET A 17 -13.35 8.88 8.93
CA MET A 17 -14.48 8.18 9.57
C MET A 17 -15.69 8.07 8.63
N HIS A 18 -16.01 9.12 7.87
CA HIS A 18 -17.09 9.09 6.89
C HIS A 18 -16.80 8.12 5.74
N TYR A 19 -15.56 8.07 5.23
CA TYR A 19 -15.18 7.09 4.22
C TYR A 19 -15.36 5.65 4.71
N GLU A 20 -14.96 5.36 5.95
CA GLU A 20 -15.13 4.03 6.52
C GLU A 20 -16.60 3.64 6.73
N GLN A 21 -17.47 4.60 7.06
CA GLN A 21 -18.90 4.34 7.13
C GLN A 21 -19.50 3.91 5.79
N ILE A 22 -18.94 4.43 4.67
CA ILE A 22 -19.40 4.12 3.33
C ILE A 22 -18.75 2.85 2.79
N PHE A 23 -17.45 2.69 2.96
CA PHE A 23 -16.65 1.66 2.29
C PHE A 23 -16.22 0.50 3.20
N GLY A 24 -16.50 0.60 4.50
CA GLY A 24 -16.15 -0.41 5.48
C GLY A 24 -14.86 -0.13 6.24
N HIS A 25 -14.73 -0.80 7.36
CA HIS A 25 -13.60 -0.65 8.28
C HIS A 25 -12.26 -0.92 7.59
N ASN A 26 -11.29 -0.02 7.76
CA ASN A 26 -9.97 0.01 7.10
C ASN A 26 -9.99 0.35 5.60
N TYR A 27 -11.12 0.76 5.02
CA TYR A 27 -11.22 1.08 3.60
C TYR A 27 -11.73 2.50 3.36
N ILE A 28 -11.10 3.16 2.39
CA ILE A 28 -11.46 4.53 1.96
C ILE A 28 -11.76 4.61 0.46
N SER A 29 -11.75 3.47 -0.23
CA SER A 29 -11.98 3.40 -1.68
C SER A 29 -13.25 2.61 -2.01
N PRO A 30 -13.91 2.93 -3.14
CA PRO A 30 -15.11 2.25 -3.59
C PRO A 30 -14.94 0.73 -3.66
N GLY A 31 -15.96 -0.01 -3.22
CA GLY A 31 -15.97 -1.47 -3.17
C GLY A 31 -15.30 -2.09 -1.94
N GLY A 32 -14.61 -1.28 -1.12
CA GLY A 32 -14.09 -1.70 0.17
C GLY A 32 -13.30 -3.01 0.15
N LYS A 33 -13.59 -3.85 1.13
CA LYS A 33 -12.95 -5.16 1.33
C LYS A 33 -13.21 -6.15 0.20
N GLU A 34 -14.43 -6.18 -0.33
CA GLU A 34 -14.83 -7.17 -1.36
C GLU A 34 -14.01 -7.00 -2.63
N VAL A 35 -13.91 -5.76 -3.15
CA VAL A 35 -13.10 -5.46 -4.33
C VAL A 35 -11.61 -5.69 -4.05
N ALA A 36 -11.13 -5.36 -2.85
CA ALA A 36 -9.75 -5.66 -2.45
C ALA A 36 -9.48 -7.16 -2.46
N ASP A 37 -10.36 -7.98 -1.89
CA ASP A 37 -10.21 -9.44 -1.86
C ASP A 37 -10.22 -10.05 -3.25
N GLU A 38 -11.11 -9.60 -4.13
CA GLU A 38 -11.18 -10.03 -5.52
C GLU A 38 -9.87 -9.73 -6.25
N PHE A 39 -9.38 -8.50 -6.15
CA PHE A 39 -8.13 -8.09 -6.78
C PHE A 39 -6.92 -8.86 -6.22
N ILE A 40 -6.80 -8.96 -4.90
CA ILE A 40 -5.71 -9.69 -4.23
C ILE A 40 -5.67 -11.16 -4.69
N SER A 41 -6.81 -11.79 -4.93
CA SER A 41 -6.88 -13.17 -5.40
C SER A 41 -6.22 -13.40 -6.76
N THR A 42 -6.06 -12.33 -7.56
CA THR A 42 -5.42 -12.40 -8.89
C THR A 42 -3.90 -12.24 -8.86
N LEU A 43 -3.32 -11.86 -7.72
CA LEU A 43 -1.92 -11.44 -7.63
C LEU A 43 -0.90 -12.60 -7.49
N ASN A 44 -1.35 -13.84 -7.39
CA ASN A 44 -0.48 -15.00 -7.18
C ASN A 44 0.52 -14.85 -6.02
N LEU A 45 0.05 -14.30 -4.90
CA LEU A 45 0.87 -14.07 -3.73
C LEU A 45 1.30 -15.40 -3.08
N ARG A 46 2.55 -15.47 -2.67
CA ARG A 46 3.15 -16.60 -1.96
C ARG A 46 3.73 -16.14 -0.62
N PRO A 47 3.74 -17.01 0.40
CA PRO A 47 4.33 -16.69 1.70
C PRO A 47 5.74 -16.12 1.57
N ALA A 48 6.06 -15.15 2.41
CA ALA A 48 7.34 -14.45 2.48
C ALA A 48 7.69 -13.53 1.28
N MET A 49 6.83 -13.43 0.25
CA MET A 49 7.02 -12.40 -0.78
C MET A 49 7.08 -11.01 -0.14
N MET A 50 7.94 -10.15 -0.69
CA MET A 50 8.03 -8.73 -0.32
C MET A 50 7.13 -7.91 -1.23
N VAL A 51 6.15 -7.23 -0.64
CA VAL A 51 5.16 -6.39 -1.33
C VAL A 51 5.32 -4.94 -0.88
N LEU A 52 5.33 -4.01 -1.83
CA LEU A 52 5.20 -2.59 -1.56
C LEU A 52 3.77 -2.14 -1.86
N ASP A 53 3.09 -1.56 -0.88
CA ASP A 53 1.75 -0.97 -1.04
C ASP A 53 1.84 0.56 -1.03
N ILE A 54 1.73 1.17 -2.21
CA ILE A 54 1.82 2.62 -2.38
C ILE A 54 0.43 3.24 -2.24
N GLY A 55 0.31 4.19 -1.31
CA GLY A 55 -0.98 4.77 -0.95
C GLY A 55 -1.80 3.80 -0.12
N CYS A 56 -1.20 3.21 0.91
CA CYS A 56 -1.80 2.15 1.71
C CYS A 56 -3.01 2.60 2.55
N GLY A 57 -3.23 3.91 2.70
CA GLY A 57 -4.34 4.46 3.46
C GLY A 57 -4.42 3.92 4.88
N LEU A 58 -5.55 3.37 5.26
CA LEU A 58 -5.79 2.75 6.58
C LEU A 58 -5.24 1.32 6.71
N GLY A 59 -4.61 0.81 5.66
CA GLY A 59 -3.94 -0.49 5.68
C GLY A 59 -4.82 -1.68 5.28
N GLY A 60 -6.08 -1.49 4.92
CA GLY A 60 -7.01 -2.58 4.60
C GLY A 60 -6.44 -3.62 3.64
N PRO A 61 -6.03 -3.27 2.40
CA PRO A 61 -5.42 -4.21 1.47
C PRO A 61 -4.13 -4.84 1.99
N ALA A 62 -3.24 -4.05 2.63
CA ALA A 62 -1.99 -4.57 3.21
C ALA A 62 -2.24 -5.64 4.26
N PHE A 63 -3.19 -5.40 5.17
CA PHE A 63 -3.58 -6.36 6.21
C PHE A 63 -4.16 -7.63 5.59
N ARG A 64 -5.01 -7.50 4.56
CA ARG A 64 -5.60 -8.65 3.86
C ARG A 64 -4.55 -9.50 3.16
N MET A 65 -3.60 -8.89 2.47
CA MET A 65 -2.50 -9.61 1.83
C MET A 65 -1.68 -10.40 2.86
N ALA A 66 -1.32 -9.76 3.97
CA ALA A 66 -0.57 -10.41 5.05
C ALA A 66 -1.36 -11.53 5.72
N GLN A 67 -2.62 -11.31 6.06
CA GLN A 67 -3.48 -12.29 6.74
C GLN A 67 -3.74 -13.53 5.89
N LYS A 68 -4.03 -13.35 4.60
CA LYS A 68 -4.42 -14.45 3.72
C LYS A 68 -3.25 -15.19 3.09
N HIS A 69 -2.16 -14.48 2.81
CA HIS A 69 -1.07 -15.01 1.99
C HIS A 69 0.27 -15.05 2.70
N TYR A 70 0.35 -14.54 3.93
CA TYR A 70 1.59 -14.51 4.74
C TYR A 70 2.75 -13.81 4.04
N VAL A 71 2.44 -12.78 3.25
CA VAL A 71 3.43 -11.91 2.61
C VAL A 71 3.92 -10.85 3.59
N ASN A 72 5.11 -10.31 3.34
CA ASN A 72 5.61 -9.13 4.02
C ASN A 72 5.20 -7.88 3.23
N VAL A 73 4.59 -6.91 3.87
CA VAL A 73 4.10 -5.69 3.21
C VAL A 73 4.76 -4.47 3.83
N ASP A 74 5.44 -3.68 3.01
CA ASP A 74 5.78 -2.30 3.33
C ASP A 74 4.70 -1.40 2.73
N GLY A 75 3.91 -0.75 3.59
CA GLY A 75 2.88 0.20 3.19
C GLY A 75 3.36 1.63 3.39
N ILE A 76 3.17 2.47 2.38
CA ILE A 76 3.48 3.90 2.46
C ILE A 76 2.27 4.76 2.08
N ASP A 77 2.14 5.87 2.77
CA ASP A 77 1.14 6.89 2.45
C ASP A 77 1.70 8.28 2.76
N ILE A 78 1.19 9.28 2.06
CA ILE A 78 1.58 10.69 2.25
C ILE A 78 0.77 11.37 3.36
N SER A 79 -0.35 10.78 3.80
CA SER A 79 -1.17 11.32 4.87
C SER A 79 -0.70 10.83 6.24
N ALA A 80 -0.34 11.75 7.12
CA ALA A 80 0.04 11.45 8.49
C ALA A 80 -1.15 10.89 9.29
N ASN A 81 -2.36 11.39 9.06
CA ASN A 81 -3.57 10.89 9.71
C ASN A 81 -3.84 9.42 9.34
N MET A 82 -3.73 9.07 8.05
CA MET A 82 -3.88 7.70 7.58
C MET A 82 -2.90 6.76 8.27
N ILE A 83 -1.61 7.10 8.22
CA ILE A 83 -0.55 6.26 8.81
C ILE A 83 -0.71 6.12 10.33
N ARG A 84 -1.05 7.18 11.03
CA ARG A 84 -1.27 7.13 12.48
C ARG A 84 -2.40 6.17 12.85
N ILE A 85 -3.52 6.24 12.15
CA ILE A 85 -4.67 5.36 12.37
C ILE A 85 -4.32 3.92 11.97
N ALA A 86 -3.69 3.75 10.81
CA ALA A 86 -3.29 2.43 10.30
C ALA A 86 -2.32 1.71 11.25
N ILE A 87 -1.36 2.41 11.84
CA ILE A 87 -0.43 1.82 12.83
C ILE A 87 -1.16 1.34 14.08
N ALA A 88 -2.16 2.09 14.56
CA ALA A 88 -2.96 1.65 15.71
C ALA A 88 -3.70 0.34 15.38
N ARG A 89 -4.31 0.27 14.21
CA ARG A 89 -5.03 -0.93 13.74
C ARG A 89 -4.13 -2.11 13.42
N LEU A 90 -2.94 -1.85 12.90
CA LEU A 90 -1.92 -2.88 12.71
C LEU A 90 -1.63 -3.65 14.01
N LYS A 91 -1.54 -2.93 15.12
CA LYS A 91 -1.35 -3.53 16.44
C LYS A 91 -2.58 -4.31 16.92
N GLU A 92 -3.78 -3.76 16.69
CA GLU A 92 -5.04 -4.45 17.03
C GLU A 92 -5.20 -5.76 16.25
N GLU A 93 -4.76 -5.79 14.99
CA GLU A 93 -4.79 -6.96 14.11
C GLU A 93 -3.65 -7.96 14.39
N GLY A 94 -2.63 -7.57 15.16
CA GLY A 94 -1.48 -8.42 15.50
C GLY A 94 -0.60 -8.77 14.30
N LEU A 95 -0.45 -7.84 13.36
CA LEU A 95 0.25 -8.07 12.08
C LEU A 95 1.62 -7.40 12.01
N GLU A 96 2.16 -6.90 13.13
CA GLU A 96 3.41 -6.13 13.16
C GLU A 96 4.61 -6.93 12.67
N SER A 97 4.55 -8.25 12.70
CA SER A 97 5.62 -9.10 12.16
C SER A 97 5.63 -9.19 10.64
N LEU A 98 4.52 -8.86 9.98
CA LEU A 98 4.36 -8.99 8.53
C LEU A 98 4.18 -7.65 7.81
N VAL A 99 3.65 -6.65 8.49
CA VAL A 99 3.31 -5.35 7.89
C VAL A 99 4.08 -4.24 8.58
N ASN A 100 4.69 -3.38 7.77
CA ASN A 100 5.39 -2.19 8.21
C ASN A 100 4.82 -0.98 7.49
N LEU A 101 4.39 0.04 8.23
CA LEU A 101 3.72 1.22 7.68
C LEU A 101 4.56 2.47 7.92
N LYS A 102 4.71 3.29 6.88
CA LYS A 102 5.52 4.51 6.93
C LYS A 102 4.84 5.70 6.25
N LEU A 103 4.99 6.87 6.86
CA LEU A 103 4.72 8.13 6.20
C LEU A 103 5.83 8.40 5.18
N ALA A 104 5.51 8.37 3.90
CA ALA A 104 6.49 8.57 2.84
C ALA A 104 5.84 9.05 1.53
N ASN A 105 6.59 9.84 0.78
CA ASN A 105 6.25 10.16 -0.60
C ASN A 105 6.84 9.09 -1.53
N CYS A 106 6.02 8.46 -2.33
CA CYS A 106 6.45 7.40 -3.24
C CYS A 106 7.53 7.85 -4.25
N LEU A 107 7.56 9.13 -4.62
CA LEU A 107 8.57 9.68 -5.53
C LEU A 107 9.96 9.80 -4.91
N GLU A 108 10.07 9.71 -3.60
CA GLU A 108 11.32 9.83 -2.84
C GLU A 108 11.89 8.47 -2.39
N LEU A 109 11.26 7.36 -2.78
CA LEU A 109 11.74 6.02 -2.48
C LEU A 109 13.11 5.77 -3.13
N LYS A 110 14.01 5.18 -2.33
CA LYS A 110 15.37 4.81 -2.76
C LYS A 110 15.61 3.30 -2.74
N ASP A 111 14.54 2.53 -2.56
CA ASP A 111 14.62 1.08 -2.52
C ASP A 111 15.02 0.53 -3.90
N GLU A 112 15.96 -0.40 -3.91
CA GLU A 112 16.44 -1.03 -5.14
C GLU A 112 16.31 -2.55 -5.04
N SER A 113 15.58 -3.14 -5.98
CA SER A 113 15.45 -4.59 -6.13
C SER A 113 15.01 -5.33 -4.86
N ILE A 114 14.05 -4.77 -4.10
CA ILE A 114 13.58 -5.33 -2.83
C ILE A 114 12.27 -6.09 -3.00
N TYR A 115 11.35 -5.56 -3.81
CA TYR A 115 9.99 -6.05 -3.87
C TYR A 115 9.74 -6.99 -5.05
N GLU A 116 9.02 -8.08 -4.80
CA GLU A 116 8.49 -8.96 -5.84
C GLU A 116 7.21 -8.41 -6.47
N LEU A 117 6.47 -7.57 -5.74
CA LEU A 117 5.23 -6.96 -6.22
C LEU A 117 5.09 -5.54 -5.67
N VAL A 118 4.60 -4.63 -6.51
CA VAL A 118 4.13 -3.31 -6.10
C VAL A 118 2.63 -3.23 -6.34
N HIS A 119 1.90 -2.96 -5.27
CA HIS A 119 0.46 -2.76 -5.26
C HIS A 119 0.14 -1.28 -5.05
N SER A 120 -0.91 -0.80 -5.69
CA SER A 120 -1.50 0.50 -5.39
C SER A 120 -2.97 0.50 -5.77
N ARG A 121 -3.79 1.10 -4.94
CA ARG A 121 -5.21 1.30 -5.20
C ARG A 121 -5.56 2.76 -5.08
N ASP A 122 -6.03 3.34 -6.18
CA ASP A 122 -6.51 4.74 -6.29
C ASP A 122 -5.50 5.84 -5.92
N ALA A 123 -4.22 5.51 -5.67
CA ALA A 123 -3.20 6.48 -5.29
C ALA A 123 -2.47 7.10 -6.50
N PHE A 124 -2.23 6.35 -7.55
CA PHE A 124 -1.46 6.83 -8.71
C PHE A 124 -2.13 7.95 -9.48
N LEU A 125 -3.44 8.07 -9.37
CA LEU A 125 -4.22 9.16 -9.98
C LEU A 125 -3.76 10.54 -9.50
N HIS A 126 -3.29 10.63 -8.27
CA HIS A 126 -2.89 11.88 -7.62
C HIS A 126 -1.42 12.25 -7.85
N VAL A 127 -0.62 11.35 -8.41
CA VAL A 127 0.79 11.60 -8.71
C VAL A 127 0.92 12.30 -10.05
N LYS A 128 1.44 13.53 -10.06
CA LYS A 128 1.56 14.33 -11.28
C LYS A 128 2.68 13.81 -12.20
N ASN A 129 3.85 13.51 -11.64
CA ASN A 129 4.99 13.03 -12.41
C ASN A 129 4.95 11.50 -12.55
N LYS A 130 4.26 11.02 -13.57
CA LYS A 130 4.10 9.60 -13.84
C LYS A 130 5.41 8.93 -14.27
N ASP A 131 6.25 9.64 -15.02
CA ASP A 131 7.52 9.10 -15.51
C ASP A 131 8.44 8.78 -14.33
N LEU A 132 8.59 9.73 -13.40
CA LEU A 132 9.37 9.51 -12.18
C LEU A 132 8.75 8.41 -11.31
N LEU A 133 7.43 8.36 -11.19
CA LEU A 133 6.74 7.29 -10.45
C LEU A 133 7.10 5.91 -10.99
N PHE A 134 7.00 5.72 -12.30
CA PHE A 134 7.32 4.43 -12.92
C PHE A 134 8.81 4.08 -12.84
N GLU A 135 9.69 5.07 -12.95
CA GLU A 135 11.13 4.88 -12.73
C GLU A 135 11.42 4.37 -11.31
N VAL A 136 10.85 5.00 -10.31
CA VAL A 136 11.00 4.59 -8.89
C VAL A 136 10.46 3.17 -8.68
N ILE A 137 9.29 2.85 -9.22
CA ILE A 137 8.68 1.52 -9.10
C ILE A 137 9.58 0.47 -9.77
N LEU A 138 10.06 0.72 -10.98
CA LEU A 138 10.93 -0.21 -11.69
C LEU A 138 12.25 -0.46 -10.96
N ASN A 139 12.80 0.56 -10.29
CA ASN A 139 13.98 0.39 -9.45
C ASN A 139 13.71 -0.43 -8.19
N ALA A 140 12.53 -0.29 -7.60
CA ALA A 140 12.14 -0.98 -6.38
C ALA A 140 11.86 -2.48 -6.60
N ILE A 141 11.41 -2.87 -7.80
CA ILE A 141 11.05 -4.25 -8.14
C ILE A 141 12.32 -5.08 -8.38
N LYS A 142 12.36 -6.29 -7.82
CA LYS A 142 13.37 -7.30 -8.15
C LYS A 142 13.29 -7.64 -9.64
N ARG A 143 14.43 -7.57 -10.33
CA ARG A 143 14.54 -8.07 -11.68
C ARG A 143 14.48 -9.60 -11.65
N ILE A 144 13.64 -10.16 -12.52
CA ILE A 144 13.69 -11.60 -12.79
C ILE A 144 15.01 -11.80 -13.56
N GLU A 145 15.98 -12.47 -12.96
CA GLU A 145 17.12 -12.98 -13.70
C GLU A 145 16.56 -13.98 -14.71
N GLN A 146 16.63 -13.63 -15.99
CA GLN A 146 16.42 -14.63 -17.03
C GLN A 146 17.53 -15.64 -16.85
N ASP A 147 17.19 -16.86 -16.48
CA ASP A 147 18.09 -18.00 -16.50
C ASP A 147 18.73 -18.08 -17.90
N LYS A 148 19.99 -17.63 -17.99
CA LYS A 148 20.78 -17.77 -19.22
C LYS A 148 21.17 -19.23 -19.52
N ASN A 149 20.59 -20.20 -18.85
CA ASN A 149 20.92 -21.62 -18.91
C ASN A 149 19.82 -22.50 -19.48
N SER A 150 18.90 -21.97 -20.28
CA SER A 150 18.05 -22.81 -21.13
C SER A 150 18.56 -22.78 -22.58
N THR A 151 19.61 -23.50 -22.83
CA THR A 151 19.95 -23.97 -24.17
C THR A 151 19.25 -25.29 -24.43
#